data_a60351b8c103683d984dfebb6e1ddab4
#
_entry.id   a60351b8c103683d984dfebb6e1ddab4
#
_cell.length_a   1.000
_cell.length_b   1.000
_cell.length_c   1.000
_cell.angle_alpha   90.00
_cell.angle_beta   90.00
_cell.angle_gamma   90.00
#
_symmetry.space_group_name_H-M   'P 1'
#
loop_
_entity.id
_entity.type
_entity.pdbx_description
1 polymer ?
#
loop_
_entity_poly.entity_id
_entity_poly.type
_entity_poly.pdbx_seq_one_letter_code
_entity_poly.pdbx_strand_id
1 'polypeptide(L)'
;AVTGEFKKRLSDGETLNELLPEAFAAVREAARRSIGQRHFDVQLMGGIMLHQGKITEMRTGEGKTLVATLPLYLNALEGKGVHLVTVNDYLAKRDAEWMGPIFHALGVSVGVINHEVSYVFDPDPKTPATEEVEVKMDPEESLSPEQEGLGVGKFLREVNRNQAYLADITYGTNNEFGFDYLRDNM
;
A
#
# COMPACT_ATOMS: atom_id res chain seq x y z
N ALA A 1 -19.24 -0.39 7.56
CA ALA A 1 -18.23 0.35 6.86
C ALA A 1 -18.38 0.10 5.34
N VAL A 2 -18.05 1.07 4.52
CA VAL A 2 -18.24 1.04 3.05
C VAL A 2 -17.60 -0.18 2.37
N THR A 3 -16.45 -0.62 2.84
CA THR A 3 -15.75 -1.81 2.31
C THR A 3 -16.57 -3.09 2.44
N GLY A 4 -17.26 -3.29 3.57
CA GLY A 4 -18.14 -4.46 3.73
C GLY A 4 -19.33 -4.45 2.77
N GLU A 5 -19.86 -3.27 2.44
CA GLU A 5 -20.90 -3.11 1.43
C GLU A 5 -20.38 -3.45 0.02
N PHE A 6 -19.21 -2.94 -0.35
CA PHE A 6 -18.60 -3.26 -1.65
C PHE A 6 -18.29 -4.76 -1.79
N LYS A 7 -17.70 -5.38 -0.75
CA LYS A 7 -17.45 -6.84 -0.75
C LYS A 7 -18.75 -7.64 -0.92
N LYS A 8 -19.85 -7.20 -0.31
CA LYS A 8 -21.17 -7.81 -0.47
C LYS A 8 -21.67 -7.66 -1.91
N ARG A 9 -21.63 -6.45 -2.48
CA ARG A 9 -22.07 -6.19 -3.87
C ARG A 9 -21.29 -7.04 -4.87
N LEU A 10 -19.95 -7.23 -4.67
CA LEU A 10 -19.15 -8.16 -5.46
C LEU A 10 -19.64 -9.61 -5.33
N SER A 11 -19.97 -10.07 -4.11
CA SER A 11 -20.51 -11.42 -3.90
C SER A 11 -21.87 -11.61 -4.54
N ASP A 12 -22.66 -10.54 -4.68
CA ASP A 12 -23.96 -10.51 -5.33
C ASP A 12 -23.84 -10.42 -6.88
N GLY A 13 -22.61 -10.37 -7.43
CA GLY A 13 -22.33 -10.45 -8.85
C GLY A 13 -21.99 -9.13 -9.54
N GLU A 14 -21.87 -8.02 -8.81
CA GLU A 14 -21.37 -6.76 -9.35
C GLU A 14 -19.86 -6.86 -9.64
N THR A 15 -19.38 -6.16 -10.65
CA THR A 15 -17.98 -6.20 -11.07
C THR A 15 -17.15 -5.09 -10.41
N LEU A 16 -15.82 -5.27 -10.36
CA LEU A 16 -14.90 -4.21 -9.92
C LEU A 16 -15.01 -2.94 -10.76
N ASN A 17 -15.28 -3.06 -12.07
CA ASN A 17 -15.47 -1.92 -12.95
C ASN A 17 -16.72 -1.10 -12.62
N GLU A 18 -17.79 -1.74 -12.21
CA GLU A 18 -19.02 -1.06 -11.75
C GLU A 18 -18.81 -0.37 -10.41
N LEU A 19 -18.06 -0.98 -9.50
CA LEU A 19 -17.70 -0.40 -8.21
C LEU A 19 -16.65 0.70 -8.28
N LEU A 20 -15.84 0.76 -9.35
CA LEU A 20 -14.67 1.63 -9.47
C LEU A 20 -14.96 3.11 -9.11
N PRO A 21 -16.03 3.76 -9.61
CA PRO A 21 -16.27 5.17 -9.29
C PRO A 21 -16.48 5.40 -7.78
N GLU A 22 -17.26 4.54 -7.13
CA GLU A 22 -17.58 4.65 -5.71
C GLU A 22 -16.36 4.26 -4.84
N ALA A 23 -15.63 3.21 -5.21
CA ALA A 23 -14.42 2.77 -4.52
C ALA A 23 -13.34 3.87 -4.59
N PHE A 24 -13.12 4.47 -5.75
CA PHE A 24 -12.16 5.58 -5.90
C PHE A 24 -12.59 6.83 -5.13
N ALA A 25 -13.89 7.13 -5.09
CA ALA A 25 -14.42 8.21 -4.27
C ALA A 25 -14.17 7.95 -2.76
N ALA A 26 -14.36 6.71 -2.30
CA ALA A 26 -14.08 6.31 -0.93
C ALA A 26 -12.59 6.48 -0.57
N VAL A 27 -11.67 6.02 -1.43
CA VAL A 27 -10.21 6.20 -1.24
C VAL A 27 -9.85 7.68 -1.22
N ARG A 28 -10.36 8.46 -2.18
CA ARG A 28 -10.12 9.92 -2.28
C ARG A 28 -10.53 10.65 -1.01
N GLU A 29 -11.68 10.30 -0.45
CA GLU A 29 -12.17 10.88 0.80
C GLU A 29 -11.41 10.37 2.03
N ALA A 30 -11.07 9.08 2.08
CA ALA A 30 -10.24 8.51 3.14
C ALA A 30 -8.86 9.18 3.18
N ALA A 31 -8.20 9.35 2.03
CA ALA A 31 -6.92 10.05 1.94
C ALA A 31 -6.99 11.50 2.43
N ARG A 32 -8.06 12.22 2.05
CA ARG A 32 -8.27 13.59 2.54
C ARG A 32 -8.41 13.64 4.07
N ARG A 33 -9.11 12.66 4.66
CA ARG A 33 -9.38 12.66 6.11
C ARG A 33 -8.22 12.15 6.94
N SER A 34 -7.50 11.13 6.44
CA SER A 34 -6.46 10.44 7.23
C SER A 34 -5.08 11.09 7.11
N ILE A 35 -4.70 11.56 5.92
CA ILE A 35 -3.38 12.13 5.63
C ILE A 35 -3.42 13.56 5.04
N GLY A 36 -4.60 14.18 4.96
CA GLY A 36 -4.76 15.53 4.44
C GLY A 36 -4.56 15.69 2.92
N GLN A 37 -4.36 14.59 2.19
CA GLN A 37 -4.11 14.59 0.74
C GLN A 37 -5.34 14.14 -0.03
N ARG A 38 -5.74 14.92 -1.04
CA ARG A 38 -6.86 14.60 -1.93
C ARG A 38 -6.34 14.37 -3.34
N HIS A 39 -6.61 13.23 -3.92
CA HIS A 39 -6.20 12.91 -5.30
C HIS A 39 -6.70 13.95 -6.29
N PHE A 40 -5.84 14.35 -7.21
CA PHE A 40 -6.21 15.17 -8.38
C PHE A 40 -6.90 14.29 -9.43
N ASP A 41 -7.64 14.91 -10.34
CA ASP A 41 -8.37 14.17 -11.36
C ASP A 41 -7.45 13.37 -12.30
N VAL A 42 -6.28 13.93 -12.64
CA VAL A 42 -5.25 13.21 -13.41
C VAL A 42 -4.71 11.98 -12.68
N GLN A 43 -4.67 12.01 -11.36
CA GLN A 43 -4.27 10.86 -10.54
C GLN A 43 -5.36 9.77 -10.52
N LEU A 44 -6.64 10.14 -10.55
CA LEU A 44 -7.74 9.18 -10.76
C LEU A 44 -7.62 8.49 -12.11
N MET A 45 -7.32 9.24 -13.18
CA MET A 45 -7.06 8.66 -14.51
C MET A 45 -5.91 7.64 -14.47
N GLY A 46 -4.79 7.98 -13.79
CA GLY A 46 -3.68 7.06 -13.59
C GLY A 46 -4.10 5.77 -12.89
N GLY A 47 -4.88 5.89 -11.82
CA GLY A 47 -5.42 4.73 -11.08
C GLY A 47 -6.33 3.84 -11.94
N ILE A 48 -7.19 4.44 -12.79
CA ILE A 48 -8.04 3.71 -13.74
C ILE A 48 -7.20 2.90 -14.74
N MET A 49 -6.16 3.53 -15.32
CA MET A 49 -5.28 2.87 -16.27
C MET A 49 -4.52 1.69 -15.63
N LEU A 50 -4.05 1.86 -14.39
CA LEU A 50 -3.40 0.78 -13.65
C LEU A 50 -4.36 -0.38 -13.38
N HIS A 51 -5.60 -0.10 -12.95
CA HIS A 51 -6.62 -1.13 -12.74
C HIS A 51 -6.93 -1.90 -14.03
N GLN A 52 -6.89 -1.24 -15.18
CA GLN A 52 -7.08 -1.86 -16.51
C GLN A 52 -5.85 -2.64 -17.01
N GLY A 53 -4.80 -2.80 -16.19
CA GLY A 53 -3.57 -3.51 -16.58
C GLY A 53 -2.68 -2.74 -17.57
N LYS A 54 -2.83 -1.42 -17.66
CA LYS A 54 -2.04 -0.56 -18.54
C LYS A 54 -0.85 0.05 -17.80
N ILE A 55 0.20 0.38 -18.53
CA ILE A 55 1.35 1.13 -18.01
C ILE A 55 0.96 2.61 -17.98
N THR A 56 1.18 3.24 -16.82
CA THR A 56 0.93 4.67 -16.61
C THR A 56 2.23 5.37 -16.30
N GLU A 57 2.60 6.34 -17.11
CA GLU A 57 3.77 7.17 -16.89
C GLU A 57 3.38 8.45 -16.10
N MET A 58 4.12 8.71 -15.04
CA MET A 58 4.01 9.94 -14.24
C MET A 58 5.42 10.42 -13.88
N ARG A 59 5.65 11.74 -13.93
CA ARG A 59 6.93 12.33 -13.56
C ARG A 59 7.21 12.16 -12.06
N THR A 60 8.48 12.28 -11.69
CA THR A 60 8.88 12.31 -10.28
C THR A 60 8.18 13.48 -9.58
N GLY A 61 7.70 13.27 -8.36
CA GLY A 61 6.96 14.27 -7.58
C GLY A 61 5.46 14.39 -7.89
N GLU A 62 4.92 13.70 -8.89
CA GLU A 62 3.48 13.78 -9.24
C GLU A 62 2.57 12.88 -8.38
N GLY A 63 3.10 12.29 -7.31
CA GLY A 63 2.32 11.53 -6.33
C GLY A 63 1.96 10.11 -6.76
N LYS A 64 2.87 9.39 -7.42
CA LYS A 64 2.68 7.98 -7.81
C LYS A 64 2.26 7.07 -6.64
N THR A 65 2.85 7.27 -5.46
CA THR A 65 2.52 6.53 -4.24
C THR A 65 1.04 6.69 -3.86
N LEU A 66 0.53 7.91 -3.94
CA LEU A 66 -0.87 8.19 -3.66
C LEU A 66 -1.80 7.61 -4.74
N VAL A 67 -1.42 7.68 -6.03
CA VAL A 67 -2.17 7.08 -7.14
C VAL A 67 -2.36 5.59 -6.95
N ALA A 68 -1.31 4.89 -6.51
CA ALA A 68 -1.35 3.44 -6.31
C ALA A 68 -2.42 3.00 -5.30
N THR A 69 -2.80 3.85 -4.35
CA THR A 69 -3.83 3.51 -3.35
C THR A 69 -5.20 3.21 -3.97
N LEU A 70 -5.50 3.81 -5.11
CA LEU A 70 -6.78 3.66 -5.83
C LEU A 70 -6.97 2.23 -6.35
N PRO A 71 -6.11 1.72 -7.25
CA PRO A 71 -6.26 0.35 -7.75
C PRO A 71 -5.96 -0.70 -6.69
N LEU A 72 -5.07 -0.43 -5.71
CA LEU A 72 -4.82 -1.35 -4.61
C LEU A 72 -6.08 -1.61 -3.80
N TYR A 73 -6.79 -0.55 -3.37
CA TYR A 73 -8.03 -0.70 -2.63
C TYR A 73 -9.11 -1.43 -3.43
N LEU A 74 -9.33 -1.01 -4.69
CA LEU A 74 -10.36 -1.59 -5.54
C LEU A 74 -10.14 -3.10 -5.72
N ASN A 75 -8.91 -3.51 -6.05
CA ASN A 75 -8.61 -4.93 -6.28
C ASN A 75 -8.57 -5.74 -4.97
N ALA A 76 -8.23 -5.12 -3.83
CA ALA A 76 -8.28 -5.77 -2.52
C ALA A 76 -9.70 -6.19 -2.09
N LEU A 77 -10.74 -5.59 -2.67
CA LEU A 77 -12.13 -5.96 -2.39
C LEU A 77 -12.47 -7.41 -2.77
N GLU A 78 -11.73 -8.01 -3.72
CA GLU A 78 -11.89 -9.42 -4.08
C GLU A 78 -11.41 -10.40 -2.98
N GLY A 79 -10.61 -9.93 -2.01
CA GLY A 79 -10.09 -10.78 -0.93
C GLY A 79 -9.05 -11.81 -1.37
N LYS A 80 -8.40 -11.60 -2.50
CA LYS A 80 -7.35 -12.50 -3.06
C LYS A 80 -5.92 -12.07 -2.72
N GLY A 81 -5.76 -10.95 -2.01
CA GLY A 81 -4.48 -10.29 -1.80
C GLY A 81 -4.05 -9.46 -3.03
N VAL A 82 -3.48 -8.30 -2.78
CA VAL A 82 -2.94 -7.42 -3.83
C VAL A 82 -1.52 -7.05 -3.48
N HIS A 83 -0.60 -7.12 -4.46
CA HIS A 83 0.80 -6.81 -4.25
C HIS A 83 1.17 -5.47 -4.88
N LEU A 84 1.94 -4.66 -4.14
CA LEU A 84 2.62 -3.48 -4.66
C LEU A 84 4.12 -3.73 -4.64
N VAL A 85 4.73 -3.64 -5.83
CA VAL A 85 6.16 -3.88 -5.99
C VAL A 85 6.91 -2.57 -5.99
N THR A 86 7.92 -2.45 -5.11
CA THR A 86 8.84 -1.31 -5.02
C THR A 86 10.25 -1.72 -5.44
N VAL A 87 11.12 -0.73 -5.66
CA VAL A 87 12.51 -0.99 -6.09
C VAL A 87 13.42 -1.42 -4.94
N ASN A 88 13.09 -1.08 -3.69
CA ASN A 88 13.86 -1.46 -2.51
C ASN A 88 12.99 -1.59 -1.25
N ASP A 89 13.55 -2.19 -0.21
CA ASP A 89 12.90 -2.47 1.07
C ASP A 89 12.52 -1.20 1.84
N TYR A 90 13.33 -0.15 1.73
CA TYR A 90 13.03 1.13 2.35
C TYR A 90 11.72 1.73 1.82
N LEU A 91 11.57 1.77 0.48
CA LEU A 91 10.35 2.29 -0.15
C LEU A 91 9.13 1.43 0.19
N ALA A 92 9.29 0.10 0.27
CA ALA A 92 8.20 -0.78 0.69
C ALA A 92 7.69 -0.41 2.08
N LYS A 93 8.59 -0.22 3.06
CA LYS A 93 8.23 0.19 4.42
C LYS A 93 7.64 1.60 4.46
N ARG A 94 8.34 2.57 3.87
CA ARG A 94 7.93 3.99 3.86
C ARG A 94 6.54 4.17 3.26
N ASP A 95 6.31 3.59 2.08
CA ASP A 95 5.06 3.78 1.36
C ASP A 95 3.89 3.04 2.03
N ALA A 96 4.13 1.86 2.58
CA ALA A 96 3.13 1.13 3.37
C ALA A 96 2.74 1.91 4.64
N GLU A 97 3.71 2.47 5.34
CA GLU A 97 3.46 3.25 6.55
C GLU A 97 2.75 4.57 6.24
N TRP A 98 3.18 5.28 5.19
CA TRP A 98 2.57 6.54 4.79
C TRP A 98 1.14 6.39 4.28
N MET A 99 0.87 5.37 3.47
CA MET A 99 -0.47 5.10 2.91
C MET A 99 -1.35 4.25 3.82
N GLY A 100 -0.77 3.59 4.80
CA GLY A 100 -1.44 2.73 5.78
C GLY A 100 -2.68 3.36 6.43
N PRO A 101 -2.64 4.63 6.88
CA PRO A 101 -3.81 5.31 7.44
C PRO A 101 -5.02 5.37 6.52
N ILE A 102 -4.82 5.46 5.18
CA ILE A 102 -5.90 5.46 4.19
C ILE A 102 -6.59 4.09 4.20
N PHE A 103 -5.80 3.02 4.08
CA PHE A 103 -6.31 1.66 4.03
C PHE A 103 -6.96 1.25 5.35
N HIS A 104 -6.35 1.64 6.48
CA HIS A 104 -6.92 1.40 7.81
C HIS A 104 -8.29 2.07 7.97
N ALA A 105 -8.44 3.34 7.54
CA ALA A 105 -9.72 4.06 7.57
C ALA A 105 -10.81 3.38 6.74
N LEU A 106 -10.40 2.64 5.70
CA LEU A 106 -11.28 1.85 4.84
C LEU A 106 -11.51 0.42 5.36
N GLY A 107 -10.80 0.00 6.42
CA GLY A 107 -10.88 -1.35 6.98
C GLY A 107 -10.17 -2.41 6.13
N VAL A 108 -9.05 -2.02 5.50
CA VAL A 108 -8.18 -2.88 4.69
C VAL A 108 -6.83 -2.99 5.38
N SER A 109 -6.32 -4.19 5.50
CA SER A 109 -5.04 -4.50 6.14
C SER A 109 -3.87 -4.35 5.17
N VAL A 110 -2.69 -3.94 5.72
CA VAL A 110 -1.47 -3.72 4.94
C VAL A 110 -0.33 -4.52 5.56
N GLY A 111 0.32 -5.34 4.74
CA GLY A 111 1.54 -6.07 5.06
C GLY A 111 2.74 -5.51 4.31
N VAL A 112 3.94 -5.78 4.82
CA VAL A 112 5.22 -5.45 4.18
C VAL A 112 6.13 -6.66 4.24
N ILE A 113 6.69 -7.03 3.09
CA ILE A 113 7.70 -8.08 2.97
C ILE A 113 9.05 -7.44 2.67
N ASN A 114 9.98 -7.59 3.60
CA ASN A 114 11.38 -7.21 3.44
C ASN A 114 12.28 -8.44 3.59
N HIS A 115 13.57 -8.27 3.30
CA HIS A 115 14.52 -9.38 3.21
C HIS A 115 14.59 -10.21 4.51
N GLU A 116 14.73 -9.56 5.65
CA GLU A 116 14.91 -10.26 6.94
C GLU A 116 13.64 -10.31 7.79
N VAL A 117 12.86 -9.24 7.76
CA VAL A 117 11.71 -9.05 8.65
C VAL A 117 10.48 -8.60 7.86
N SER A 118 9.32 -9.13 8.23
CA SER A 118 8.05 -8.73 7.64
C SER A 118 7.21 -7.97 8.67
N TYR A 119 6.32 -7.11 8.19
CA TYR A 119 5.53 -6.23 9.05
C TYR A 119 4.07 -6.18 8.63
N VAL A 120 3.23 -5.74 9.56
CA VAL A 120 1.87 -5.26 9.27
C VAL A 120 1.70 -3.84 9.80
N PHE A 121 0.94 -3.04 9.08
CA PHE A 121 0.58 -1.71 9.53
C PHE A 121 -0.34 -1.79 10.75
N ASP A 122 0.06 -1.10 11.84
CA ASP A 122 -0.68 -1.01 13.09
C ASP A 122 -0.77 0.47 13.51
N PRO A 123 -1.96 1.09 13.51
CA PRO A 123 -2.11 2.50 13.85
C PRO A 123 -1.91 2.81 15.34
N ASP A 124 -1.91 1.79 16.20
CA ASP A 124 -1.71 1.92 17.65
C ASP A 124 -0.58 0.99 18.11
N PRO A 125 0.67 1.32 17.80
CA PRO A 125 1.81 0.49 18.16
C PRO A 125 2.04 0.54 19.68
N LYS A 126 1.48 -0.41 20.42
CA LYS A 126 1.72 -0.59 21.86
C LYS A 126 3.09 -1.19 22.18
N THR A 127 3.83 -1.58 21.15
CA THR A 127 5.17 -2.16 21.26
C THR A 127 6.16 -1.24 20.56
N PRO A 128 7.26 -0.81 21.21
CA PRO A 128 8.27 0.00 20.54
C PRO A 128 8.85 -0.78 19.37
N ALA A 129 8.95 -0.12 18.21
CA ALA A 129 9.75 -0.62 17.12
C ALA A 129 11.17 -0.87 17.64
N THR A 130 11.67 -2.09 17.51
CA THR A 130 13.02 -2.45 17.86
C THR A 130 13.97 -1.68 16.95
N GLU A 131 14.81 -0.83 17.56
CA GLU A 131 16.02 -0.18 17.07
C GLU A 131 15.96 0.46 15.67
N GLU A 132 16.31 1.74 15.65
CA GLU A 132 16.68 2.51 14.47
C GLU A 132 17.78 1.76 13.70
N VAL A 133 17.41 1.09 12.62
CA VAL A 133 18.39 0.58 11.67
C VAL A 133 18.95 1.80 10.95
N GLU A 134 20.20 2.16 11.23
CA GLU A 134 20.95 3.11 10.41
C GLU A 134 21.03 2.59 8.97
N VAL A 135 20.10 3.01 8.15
CA VAL A 135 20.18 2.77 6.71
C VAL A 135 21.24 3.67 6.13
N LYS A 136 22.39 3.12 5.75
CA LYS A 136 23.37 3.82 4.91
C LYS A 136 22.73 4.08 3.56
N MET A 137 22.22 5.29 3.37
CA MET A 137 21.68 5.75 2.10
C MET A 137 22.81 6.11 1.14
N ASP A 138 22.63 5.79 -0.12
CA ASP A 138 23.50 6.32 -1.18
C ASP A 138 23.31 7.84 -1.28
N PRO A 139 24.40 8.62 -1.49
CA PRO A 139 24.37 10.09 -1.44
C PRO A 139 23.48 10.77 -2.49
N GLU A 140 22.96 10.03 -3.48
CA GLU A 140 22.13 10.57 -4.55
C GLU A 140 20.60 10.55 -4.26
N GLU A 141 20.14 9.87 -3.20
CA GLU A 141 18.74 9.88 -2.78
C GLU A 141 18.53 10.82 -1.57
N SER A 142 18.67 12.11 -1.77
CA SER A 142 18.32 13.08 -0.72
C SER A 142 16.79 13.15 -0.55
N LEU A 143 16.32 12.75 0.63
CA LEU A 143 14.93 12.94 1.06
C LEU A 143 14.61 14.44 1.18
N SER A 144 13.38 14.83 0.84
CA SER A 144 12.92 16.18 1.17
C SER A 144 12.82 16.34 2.70
N PRO A 145 13.00 17.56 3.24
CA PRO A 145 12.93 17.82 4.70
C PRO A 145 11.60 17.38 5.35
N GLU A 146 10.53 17.28 4.57
CA GLU A 146 9.23 16.78 5.03
C GLU A 146 9.19 15.25 5.19
N GLN A 147 10.12 14.54 4.59
CA GLN A 147 10.25 13.08 4.65
C GLN A 147 11.18 12.62 5.79
N GLU A 148 12.11 13.47 6.23
CA GLU A 148 13.02 13.18 7.37
C GLU A 148 12.32 13.18 8.73
N GLY A 149 11.12 13.77 8.85
CA GLY A 149 10.37 13.85 10.11
C GLY A 149 9.47 12.64 10.41
N LEU A 150 9.27 11.74 9.46
CA LEU A 150 8.50 10.51 9.64
C LEU A 150 9.47 9.37 9.95
N GLY A 151 9.71 9.10 11.24
CA GLY A 151 10.45 7.92 11.67
C GLY A 151 9.84 6.65 11.06
N VAL A 152 10.48 6.10 10.01
CA VAL A 152 10.01 4.89 9.31
C VAL A 152 10.03 3.72 10.29
N GLY A 153 8.89 3.04 10.43
CA GLY A 153 8.74 1.89 11.31
C GLY A 153 7.89 2.15 12.55
N LYS A 154 7.45 3.39 12.79
CA LYS A 154 6.65 3.74 13.97
C LYS A 154 5.29 3.04 14.02
N PHE A 155 4.66 2.81 12.87
CA PHE A 155 3.35 2.19 12.72
C PHE A 155 3.43 0.79 12.09
N LEU A 156 4.62 0.19 12.09
CA LEU A 156 4.84 -1.15 11.54
C LEU A 156 5.16 -2.12 12.69
N ARG A 157 4.30 -3.11 12.89
CA ARG A 157 4.50 -4.19 13.84
C ARG A 157 5.11 -5.39 13.15
N GLU A 158 6.19 -5.94 13.70
CA GLU A 158 6.82 -7.16 13.20
C GLU A 158 5.87 -8.37 13.26
N VAL A 159 5.91 -9.14 12.20
CA VAL A 159 5.14 -10.38 12.07
C VAL A 159 5.94 -11.42 11.27
N ASN A 160 5.51 -12.66 11.30
CA ASN A 160 6.07 -13.64 10.39
C ASN A 160 5.61 -13.38 8.94
N ARG A 161 6.39 -13.89 7.98
CA ARG A 161 6.17 -13.65 6.54
C ARG A 161 4.77 -14.05 6.07
N ASN A 162 4.26 -15.18 6.54
CA ASN A 162 2.91 -15.65 6.19
C ASN A 162 1.83 -14.68 6.67
N GLN A 163 1.98 -14.12 7.88
CA GLN A 163 1.03 -13.12 8.39
C GLN A 163 1.02 -11.84 7.56
N ALA A 164 2.17 -11.40 7.04
CA ALA A 164 2.23 -10.25 6.14
C ALA A 164 1.50 -10.52 4.82
N TYR A 165 1.60 -11.75 4.27
CA TYR A 165 0.86 -12.15 3.06
C TYR A 165 -0.66 -12.32 3.27
N LEU A 166 -1.11 -12.55 4.51
CA LEU A 166 -2.55 -12.60 4.82
C LEU A 166 -3.21 -11.22 4.83
N ALA A 167 -2.44 -10.14 4.74
CA ALA A 167 -2.98 -8.80 4.59
C ALA A 167 -3.68 -8.64 3.22
N ASP A 168 -4.70 -7.77 3.17
CA ASP A 168 -5.42 -7.48 1.93
C ASP A 168 -4.48 -6.87 0.87
N ILE A 169 -3.49 -6.07 1.29
CA ILE A 169 -2.48 -5.44 0.44
C ILE A 169 -1.09 -5.74 1.01
N THR A 170 -0.15 -6.18 0.17
CA THR A 170 1.23 -6.47 0.58
C THR A 170 2.21 -5.65 -0.24
N TYR A 171 3.04 -4.86 0.42
CA TYR A 171 4.16 -4.13 -0.15
C TYR A 171 5.43 -4.98 -0.09
N GLY A 172 6.28 -4.90 -1.11
CA GLY A 172 7.55 -5.62 -1.13
C GLY A 172 8.35 -5.32 -2.39
N THR A 173 9.55 -5.87 -2.47
CA THR A 173 10.38 -5.76 -3.68
C THR A 173 10.09 -6.90 -4.65
N ASN A 174 10.46 -6.69 -5.92
CA ASN A 174 10.37 -7.74 -6.94
C ASN A 174 11.18 -8.99 -6.56
N ASN A 175 12.32 -8.81 -5.89
CA ASN A 175 13.17 -9.91 -5.44
C ASN A 175 12.45 -10.77 -4.40
N GLU A 176 11.86 -10.12 -3.39
CA GLU A 176 11.17 -10.81 -2.32
C GLU A 176 9.98 -11.62 -2.84
N PHE A 177 9.11 -11.00 -3.63
CA PHE A 177 7.98 -11.71 -4.24
C PHE A 177 8.44 -12.82 -5.21
N GLY A 178 9.50 -12.55 -5.99
CA GLY A 178 10.03 -13.51 -6.95
C GLY A 178 10.63 -14.75 -6.27
N PHE A 179 11.43 -14.57 -5.22
CA PHE A 179 12.01 -15.68 -4.47
C PHE A 179 10.96 -16.47 -3.68
N ASP A 180 9.95 -15.81 -3.12
CA ASP A 180 8.85 -16.51 -2.46
C ASP A 180 8.06 -17.35 -3.46
N TYR A 181 7.72 -16.78 -4.62
CA TYR A 181 7.05 -17.53 -5.68
C TYR A 181 7.83 -18.76 -6.11
N LEU A 182 9.15 -18.64 -6.26
CA LEU A 182 10.01 -19.79 -6.59
C LEU A 182 10.01 -20.85 -5.47
N ARG A 183 10.12 -20.43 -4.22
CA ARG A 183 10.06 -21.34 -3.06
C ARG A 183 8.75 -22.11 -2.96
N ASP A 184 7.63 -21.44 -3.24
CA ASP A 184 6.30 -22.05 -3.16
C ASP A 184 6.03 -23.03 -4.31
N ASN A 185 6.80 -22.95 -5.42
CA ASN A 185 6.59 -23.77 -6.62
C ASN A 185 7.73 -24.78 -6.91
N MET A 186 8.73 -24.88 -6.04
CA MET A 186 9.83 -25.85 -6.13
C MET A 186 9.65 -27.00 -5.16
#